data_72baf4e349ce3442b3b591a9ba1b2e3e
#
_entry.id   72baf4e349ce3442b3b591a9ba1b2e3e
#
_cell.length_a   1.000
_cell.length_b   1.000
_cell.length_c   1.000
_cell.angle_alpha   90.00
_cell.angle_beta   90.00
_cell.angle_gamma   90.00
#
_symmetry.space_group_name_H-M   'P 1'
#
loop_
_entity.id
_entity.type
_entity.pdbx_description
1 polymer ?
#
loop_
_entity_poly.entity_id
_entity_poly.type
_entity_poly.pdbx_seq_one_letter_code
_entity_poly.pdbx_strand_id
1 'polypeptide(L)'
;MQERIATFNRILKIREDSRKNEQAILAAERSEERAVIAHITQLEGEKSQAIRDFSTAGTQTVSANDLWFQRQFIDAINSDISRGQTSLAEVRTRIAGTEARLVERHKDVRIMETYIEHLKEEDFQEQLAAEQNELDDVATMQFSRKGGY
;
A
#
# COMPACT_ATOMS: atom_id res chain seq x y z
N MET A 1 30.36 -15.14 -6.92
CA MET A 1 29.70 -13.81 -6.74
C MET A 1 28.43 -13.67 -7.60
N GLN A 2 28.44 -14.01 -8.87
CA GLN A 2 27.26 -13.89 -9.75
C GLN A 2 26.08 -14.77 -9.32
N GLU A 3 26.32 -16.00 -8.88
CA GLU A 3 25.26 -16.88 -8.34
C GLU A 3 24.62 -16.31 -7.09
N ARG A 4 25.42 -15.70 -6.23
CA ARG A 4 24.97 -15.04 -5.02
C ARG A 4 24.08 -13.84 -5.35
N ILE A 5 24.50 -12.99 -6.30
CA ILE A 5 23.73 -11.85 -6.79
C ILE A 5 22.41 -12.33 -7.41
N ALA A 6 22.41 -13.41 -8.20
CA ALA A 6 21.20 -13.97 -8.78
C ALA A 6 20.23 -14.48 -7.72
N THR A 7 20.73 -15.10 -6.64
CA THR A 7 19.91 -15.56 -5.52
C THR A 7 19.24 -14.37 -4.81
N PHE A 8 19.98 -13.32 -4.53
CA PHE A 8 19.42 -12.12 -3.88
C PHE A 8 18.47 -11.34 -4.79
N ASN A 9 18.68 -11.36 -6.10
CA ASN A 9 17.73 -10.79 -7.06
C ASN A 9 16.39 -11.54 -7.03
N ARG A 10 16.39 -12.86 -6.84
CA ARG A 10 15.15 -13.63 -6.65
C ARG A 10 14.44 -13.26 -5.36
N ILE A 11 15.19 -13.07 -4.28
CA ILE A 11 14.63 -12.62 -3.00
C ILE A 11 14.04 -11.22 -3.14
N LEU A 12 14.75 -10.32 -3.84
CA LEU A 12 14.25 -8.98 -4.13
C LEU A 12 12.91 -9.03 -4.87
N LYS A 13 12.81 -9.88 -5.88
CA LYS A 13 11.56 -10.05 -6.64
C LYS A 13 10.40 -10.50 -5.75
N ILE A 14 10.64 -11.44 -4.84
CA ILE A 14 9.64 -11.91 -3.87
C ILE A 14 9.19 -10.75 -2.98
N ARG A 15 10.10 -9.92 -2.50
CA ARG A 15 9.81 -8.76 -1.67
C ARG A 15 9.06 -7.67 -2.43
N GLU A 16 9.41 -7.43 -3.70
CA GLU A 16 8.69 -6.52 -4.58
C GLU A 16 7.26 -6.99 -4.84
N ASP A 17 7.07 -8.29 -5.06
CA ASP A 17 5.74 -8.89 -5.25
C ASP A 17 4.89 -8.77 -3.97
N SER A 18 5.50 -8.97 -2.81
CA SER A 18 4.84 -8.77 -1.51
C SER A 18 4.40 -7.30 -1.34
N ARG A 19 5.25 -6.35 -1.72
CA ARG A 19 4.91 -4.92 -1.71
C ARG A 19 3.75 -4.61 -2.65
N LYS A 20 3.76 -5.16 -3.86
CA LYS A 20 2.65 -5.00 -4.83
C LYS A 20 1.34 -5.55 -4.29
N ASN A 21 1.38 -6.68 -3.59
CA ASN A 21 0.20 -7.25 -2.97
C ASN A 21 -0.39 -6.32 -1.92
N GLU A 22 0.44 -5.73 -1.05
CA GLU A 22 -0.03 -4.75 -0.07
C GLU A 22 -0.59 -3.49 -0.73
N GLN A 23 0.02 -3.03 -1.82
CA GLN A 23 -0.48 -1.89 -2.60
C GLN A 23 -1.86 -2.19 -3.19
N ALA A 24 -2.08 -3.41 -3.70
CA ALA A 24 -3.37 -3.84 -4.23
C ALA A 24 -4.44 -3.92 -3.13
N ILE A 25 -4.09 -4.45 -1.96
CA ILE A 25 -4.98 -4.49 -0.79
C ILE A 25 -5.38 -3.07 -0.38
N LEU A 26 -4.41 -2.17 -0.29
CA LEU A 26 -4.66 -0.77 0.07
C LEU A 26 -5.59 -0.08 -0.93
N ALA A 27 -5.39 -0.30 -2.22
CA ALA A 27 -6.25 0.25 -3.27
C ALA A 27 -7.70 -0.25 -3.14
N ALA A 28 -7.88 -1.54 -2.87
CA ALA A 28 -9.20 -2.13 -2.65
C ALA A 28 -9.88 -1.56 -1.39
N GLU A 29 -9.14 -1.43 -0.30
CA GLU A 29 -9.64 -0.86 0.96
C GLU A 29 -10.03 0.62 0.81
N ARG A 30 -9.25 1.40 0.09
CA ARG A 30 -9.59 2.81 -0.22
C ARG A 30 -10.83 2.92 -1.10
N SER A 31 -11.02 1.99 -2.03
CA SER A 31 -12.24 1.91 -2.84
C SER A 31 -13.45 1.59 -1.97
N GLU A 32 -13.32 0.67 -1.04
CA GLU A 32 -14.35 0.32 -0.06
C GLU A 32 -14.69 1.53 0.83
N GLU A 33 -13.69 2.24 1.32
CA GLU A 33 -13.87 3.47 2.09
C GLU A 33 -14.70 4.49 1.33
N ARG A 34 -14.38 4.74 0.07
CA ARG A 34 -15.14 5.67 -0.78
C ARG A 34 -16.59 5.24 -0.96
N ALA A 35 -16.82 3.94 -1.13
CA ALA A 35 -18.16 3.39 -1.27
C ALA A 35 -18.99 3.57 0.02
N VAL A 36 -18.38 3.35 1.18
CA VAL A 36 -19.03 3.54 2.48
C VAL A 36 -19.36 5.02 2.69
N ILE A 37 -18.44 5.93 2.40
CA ILE A 37 -18.66 7.37 2.50
C ILE A 37 -19.81 7.80 1.58
N ALA A 38 -19.84 7.33 0.35
CA ALA A 38 -20.91 7.63 -0.60
C ALA A 38 -22.27 7.14 -0.08
N HIS A 39 -22.31 5.95 0.51
CA HIS A 39 -23.54 5.41 1.10
C HIS A 39 -24.03 6.25 2.29
N ILE A 40 -23.15 6.65 3.19
CA ILE A 40 -23.49 7.52 4.32
C ILE A 40 -24.02 8.87 3.80
N THR A 41 -23.35 9.46 2.83
CA THR A 41 -23.77 10.73 2.20
C THR A 41 -25.17 10.62 1.59
N GLN A 42 -25.44 9.49 0.92
CA GLN A 42 -26.79 9.23 0.36
C GLN A 42 -27.84 9.14 1.48
N LEU A 43 -27.55 8.41 2.55
CA LEU A 43 -28.47 8.27 3.70
C LEU A 43 -28.72 9.63 4.38
N GLU A 44 -27.70 10.45 4.54
CA GLU A 44 -27.84 11.80 5.07
C GLU A 44 -28.72 12.70 4.17
N GLY A 45 -28.57 12.56 2.85
CA GLY A 45 -29.40 13.22 1.87
C GLY A 45 -30.85 12.78 1.95
N GLU A 46 -31.10 11.49 2.07
CA GLU A 46 -32.46 10.91 2.24
C GLU A 46 -33.10 11.43 3.54
N LYS A 47 -32.32 11.45 4.62
CA LYS A 47 -32.78 11.99 5.91
C LYS A 47 -33.16 13.46 5.79
N SER A 48 -32.32 14.27 5.19
CA SER A 48 -32.58 15.71 4.99
C SER A 48 -33.82 15.94 4.14
N GLN A 49 -33.99 15.13 3.07
CA GLN A 49 -35.17 15.22 2.21
C GLN A 49 -36.45 14.82 2.97
N ALA A 50 -36.38 13.75 3.75
CA ALA A 50 -37.52 13.30 4.57
C ALA A 50 -37.92 14.37 5.60
N ILE A 51 -36.96 15.00 6.26
CA ILE A 51 -37.23 16.09 7.22
C ILE A 51 -37.92 17.27 6.53
N ARG A 52 -37.47 17.66 5.33
CA ARG A 52 -38.11 18.72 4.53
C ARG A 52 -39.54 18.33 4.15
N ASP A 53 -39.75 17.11 3.65
CA ASP A 53 -41.06 16.61 3.24
C ASP A 53 -42.02 16.56 4.42
N PHE A 54 -41.59 16.13 5.59
CA PHE A 54 -42.41 16.07 6.79
C PHE A 54 -42.72 17.45 7.34
N SER A 55 -41.81 18.42 7.23
CA SER A 55 -42.04 19.80 7.61
C SER A 55 -43.07 20.48 6.72
N THR A 56 -43.03 20.21 5.39
CA THR A 56 -43.98 20.70 4.45
C THR A 56 -45.38 20.12 4.66
N ALA A 57 -45.46 18.81 4.96
CA ALA A 57 -46.71 18.12 5.28
C ALA A 57 -47.33 18.62 6.61
N GLY A 58 -46.53 19.19 7.52
CA GLY A 58 -46.98 19.72 8.81
C GLY A 58 -47.91 20.96 8.70
N THR A 59 -48.11 21.53 7.52
CA THR A 59 -49.11 22.59 7.26
C THR A 59 -50.52 22.01 7.07
N GLN A 60 -50.66 20.69 6.96
CA GLN A 60 -51.91 19.95 6.88
C GLN A 60 -52.20 19.21 8.19
N THR A 61 -53.45 18.78 8.38
CA THR A 61 -53.83 17.97 9.55
C THR A 61 -53.13 16.61 9.46
N VAL A 62 -52.14 16.37 10.33
CA VAL A 62 -51.34 15.14 10.36
C VAL A 62 -51.89 14.27 11.47
N SER A 63 -52.19 12.98 11.18
CA SER A 63 -52.66 12.01 12.18
C SER A 63 -51.52 11.55 13.08
N ALA A 64 -51.83 11.01 14.27
CA ALA A 64 -50.86 10.42 15.18
C ALA A 64 -50.11 9.25 14.53
N ASN A 65 -50.78 8.46 13.66
CA ASN A 65 -50.18 7.39 12.91
C ASN A 65 -49.14 7.88 11.93
N ASP A 66 -49.43 8.98 11.20
CA ASP A 66 -48.47 9.60 10.25
C ASP A 66 -47.24 10.08 10.97
N LEU A 67 -47.36 10.72 12.12
CA LEU A 67 -46.23 11.15 12.96
C LEU A 67 -45.40 9.95 13.43
N TRP A 68 -46.07 8.87 13.81
CA TRP A 68 -45.38 7.65 14.22
C TRP A 68 -44.56 7.04 13.11
N PHE A 69 -45.12 6.93 11.87
CA PHE A 69 -44.41 6.42 10.70
C PHE A 69 -43.26 7.33 10.30
N GLN A 70 -43.43 8.65 10.32
CA GLN A 70 -42.37 9.62 10.06
C GLN A 70 -41.20 9.42 11.01
N ARG A 71 -41.49 9.28 12.30
CA ARG A 71 -40.46 9.05 13.33
C ARG A 71 -39.75 7.71 13.11
N GLN A 72 -40.49 6.64 12.83
CA GLN A 72 -39.90 5.32 12.53
C GLN A 72 -38.99 5.39 11.32
N PHE A 73 -39.38 6.10 10.29
CA PHE A 73 -38.58 6.29 9.07
C PHE A 73 -37.25 6.99 9.38
N ILE A 74 -37.30 8.08 10.12
CA ILE A 74 -36.07 8.84 10.52
C ILE A 74 -35.19 8.00 11.43
N ASP A 75 -35.77 7.28 12.39
CA ASP A 75 -35.01 6.42 13.29
C ASP A 75 -34.32 5.28 12.54
N ALA A 76 -34.96 4.70 11.52
CA ALA A 76 -34.37 3.68 10.67
C ALA A 76 -33.19 4.24 9.87
N ILE A 77 -33.32 5.41 9.27
CA ILE A 77 -32.21 6.08 8.57
C ILE A 77 -31.05 6.38 9.51
N ASN A 78 -31.34 6.89 10.71
CA ASN A 78 -30.31 7.16 11.71
C ASN A 78 -29.58 5.88 12.14
N SER A 79 -30.28 4.76 12.28
CA SER A 79 -29.65 3.45 12.54
C SER A 79 -28.72 3.03 11.39
N ASP A 80 -29.16 3.22 10.15
CA ASP A 80 -28.37 2.90 8.97
C ASP A 80 -27.11 3.79 8.87
N ILE A 81 -27.26 5.08 9.18
CA ILE A 81 -26.11 6.02 9.25
C ILE A 81 -25.13 5.57 10.32
N SER A 82 -25.59 5.20 11.50
CA SER A 82 -24.73 4.71 12.58
C SER A 82 -23.98 3.44 12.19
N ARG A 83 -24.63 2.51 11.53
CA ARG A 83 -23.99 1.29 10.99
C ARG A 83 -22.95 1.65 9.93
N GLY A 84 -23.26 2.59 9.07
CA GLY A 84 -22.32 3.10 8.07
C GLY A 84 -21.08 3.72 8.69
N GLN A 85 -21.25 4.50 9.75
CA GLN A 85 -20.13 5.11 10.49
C GLN A 85 -19.26 4.06 11.18
N THR A 86 -19.85 3.01 11.72
CA THR A 86 -19.12 1.87 12.29
C THR A 86 -18.32 1.15 11.20
N SER A 87 -18.93 0.88 10.05
CA SER A 87 -18.25 0.28 8.91
C SER A 87 -17.09 1.14 8.42
N LEU A 88 -17.27 2.46 8.38
CA LEU A 88 -16.21 3.39 7.99
C LEU A 88 -15.02 3.34 8.95
N ALA A 89 -15.29 3.29 10.25
CA ALA A 89 -14.24 3.18 11.28
C ALA A 89 -13.46 1.87 11.12
N GLU A 90 -14.14 0.76 10.84
CA GLU A 90 -13.51 -0.56 10.59
C GLU A 90 -12.63 -0.54 9.34
N VAL A 91 -13.11 0.02 8.24
CA VAL A 91 -12.32 0.16 7.00
C VAL A 91 -11.08 1.01 7.23
N ARG A 92 -11.22 2.14 7.92
CA ARG A 92 -10.10 3.02 8.25
C ARG A 92 -9.06 2.36 9.13
N THR A 93 -9.48 1.51 10.07
CA THR A 93 -8.56 0.71 10.88
C THR A 93 -7.78 -0.28 10.02
N ARG A 94 -8.46 -0.94 9.08
CA ARG A 94 -7.79 -1.84 8.13
C ARG A 94 -6.80 -1.10 7.23
N ILE A 95 -7.17 0.07 6.75
CA ILE A 95 -6.29 0.93 5.93
C ILE A 95 -5.02 1.29 6.71
N ALA A 96 -5.16 1.73 7.95
CA ALA A 96 -4.00 2.06 8.80
C ALA A 96 -3.07 0.86 8.99
N GLY A 97 -3.62 -0.33 9.20
CA GLY A 97 -2.84 -1.57 9.30
C GLY A 97 -2.11 -1.91 8.00
N THR A 98 -2.78 -1.76 6.86
CA THR A 98 -2.19 -2.01 5.54
C THR A 98 -1.11 -0.99 5.21
N GLU A 99 -1.33 0.28 5.51
CA GLU A 99 -0.31 1.33 5.35
C GLU A 99 0.94 1.04 6.16
N ALA A 100 0.79 0.58 7.40
CA ALA A 100 1.91 0.18 8.25
C ALA A 100 2.69 -1.00 7.64
N ARG A 101 1.99 -2.03 7.15
CA ARG A 101 2.61 -3.17 6.46
C ARG A 101 3.31 -2.73 5.18
N LEU A 102 2.72 -1.81 4.43
CA LEU A 102 3.32 -1.29 3.19
C LEU A 102 4.64 -0.57 3.48
N VAL A 103 4.72 0.21 4.56
CA VAL A 103 5.97 0.84 5.01
C VAL A 103 7.04 -0.23 5.29
N GLU A 104 6.69 -1.32 5.96
CA GLU A 104 7.61 -2.43 6.22
C GLU A 104 8.04 -3.12 4.92
N ARG A 105 7.14 -3.32 3.95
CA ARG A 105 7.48 -3.89 2.63
C ARG A 105 8.41 -2.98 1.85
N HIS A 106 8.22 -1.67 1.90
CA HIS A 106 9.15 -0.71 1.29
C HIS A 106 10.55 -0.80 1.91
N LYS A 107 10.64 -0.92 3.23
CA LYS A 107 11.92 -1.11 3.94
C LYS A 107 12.60 -2.41 3.51
N ASP A 108 11.85 -3.51 3.45
CA ASP A 108 12.36 -4.82 3.03
C ASP A 108 12.97 -4.77 1.63
N VAL A 109 12.26 -4.12 0.69
CA VAL A 109 12.74 -3.93 -0.68
C VAL A 109 14.01 -3.07 -0.69
N ARG A 110 14.00 -1.96 0.03
CA ARG A 110 15.14 -1.03 0.08
C ARG A 110 16.40 -1.66 0.66
N ILE A 111 16.24 -2.44 1.73
CA ILE A 111 17.35 -3.19 2.34
C ILE A 111 17.97 -4.14 1.31
N MET A 112 17.15 -4.87 0.58
CA MET A 112 17.63 -5.83 -0.42
C MET A 112 18.28 -5.15 -1.62
N GLU A 113 17.69 -4.06 -2.13
CA GLU A 113 18.29 -3.26 -3.19
C GLU A 113 19.68 -2.75 -2.81
N THR A 114 19.81 -2.20 -1.62
CA THR A 114 21.07 -1.68 -1.09
C THR A 114 22.10 -2.80 -0.94
N TYR A 115 21.70 -3.96 -0.42
CA TYR A 115 22.58 -5.11 -0.27
C TYR A 115 23.10 -5.62 -1.62
N ILE A 116 22.22 -5.70 -2.61
CA ILE A 116 22.59 -6.09 -3.98
C ILE A 116 23.55 -5.09 -4.61
N GLU A 117 23.32 -3.80 -4.42
CA GLU A 117 24.25 -2.75 -4.87
C GLU A 117 25.66 -2.93 -4.29
N HIS A 118 25.74 -3.24 -3.00
CA HIS A 118 27.03 -3.53 -2.33
C HIS A 118 27.70 -4.78 -2.91
N LEU A 119 26.94 -5.85 -3.16
CA LEU A 119 27.49 -7.07 -3.76
C LEU A 119 28.02 -6.81 -5.17
N LYS A 120 27.31 -6.02 -5.97
CA LYS A 120 27.75 -5.66 -7.33
C LYS A 120 29.02 -4.81 -7.28
N GLU A 121 29.12 -3.88 -6.35
CA GLU A 121 30.31 -3.06 -6.17
C GLU A 121 31.51 -3.91 -5.74
N GLU A 122 31.33 -4.82 -4.78
CA GLU A 122 32.38 -5.75 -4.35
C GLU A 122 32.85 -6.63 -5.52
N ASP A 123 31.93 -7.17 -6.31
CA ASP A 123 32.23 -8.00 -7.47
C ASP A 123 33.03 -7.20 -8.51
N PHE A 124 32.63 -5.97 -8.77
CA PHE A 124 33.35 -5.06 -9.66
C PHE A 124 34.78 -4.79 -9.16
N GLN A 125 34.98 -4.51 -7.89
CA GLN A 125 36.29 -4.30 -7.31
C GLN A 125 37.17 -5.54 -7.34
N GLU A 126 36.61 -6.72 -7.09
CA GLU A 126 37.32 -7.99 -7.23
C GLU A 126 37.78 -8.25 -8.68
N GLN A 127 36.92 -7.94 -9.67
CA GLN A 127 37.28 -8.07 -11.08
C GLN A 127 38.39 -7.11 -11.47
N LEU A 128 38.34 -5.86 -11.02
CA LEU A 128 39.41 -4.88 -11.25
C LEU A 128 40.74 -5.34 -10.63
N ALA A 129 40.70 -5.85 -9.41
CA ALA A 129 41.88 -6.35 -8.73
C ALA A 129 42.49 -7.56 -9.48
N ALA A 130 41.64 -8.48 -9.96
CA ALA A 130 42.10 -9.63 -10.75
C ALA A 130 42.75 -9.19 -12.06
N GLU A 131 42.14 -8.24 -12.79
CA GLU A 131 42.71 -7.66 -14.01
C GLU A 131 44.04 -6.98 -13.74
N GLN A 132 44.15 -6.20 -12.66
CA GLN A 132 45.37 -5.54 -12.27
C GLN A 132 46.49 -6.56 -11.96
N ASN A 133 46.17 -7.61 -11.24
CA ASN A 133 47.12 -8.70 -10.95
C ASN A 133 47.60 -9.42 -12.19
N GLU A 134 46.72 -9.68 -13.18
CA GLU A 134 47.07 -10.26 -14.47
C GLU A 134 48.03 -9.33 -15.24
N LEU A 135 47.74 -8.05 -15.26
CA LEU A 135 48.60 -7.05 -15.91
C LEU A 135 49.98 -6.97 -15.26
N ASP A 136 50.03 -6.99 -13.94
CA ASP A 136 51.26 -6.99 -13.17
C ASP A 136 52.08 -8.27 -13.42
N ASP A 137 51.43 -9.43 -13.47
CA ASP A 137 52.08 -10.70 -13.80
C ASP A 137 52.67 -10.70 -15.20
N VAL A 138 51.90 -10.20 -16.20
CA VAL A 138 52.39 -10.07 -17.57
C VAL A 138 53.58 -9.11 -17.66
N ALA A 139 53.50 -7.98 -16.98
CA ALA A 139 54.60 -7.00 -16.90
C ALA A 139 55.85 -7.61 -16.27
N THR A 140 55.69 -8.37 -15.19
CA THR A 140 56.77 -9.08 -14.53
C THR A 140 57.44 -10.12 -15.41
N MET A 141 56.62 -10.92 -16.11
CA MET A 141 57.13 -11.91 -17.09
C MET A 141 57.89 -11.24 -18.21
N GLN A 142 57.41 -10.16 -18.79
CA GLN A 142 58.08 -9.40 -19.83
C GLN A 142 59.39 -8.80 -19.34
N PHE A 143 59.43 -8.27 -18.13
CA PHE A 143 60.63 -7.75 -17.50
C PHE A 143 61.67 -8.86 -17.27
N SER A 144 61.25 -10.03 -16.78
CA SER A 144 62.14 -11.18 -16.59
C SER A 144 62.75 -11.66 -17.90
N ARG A 145 61.96 -11.67 -18.99
CA ARG A 145 62.46 -12.01 -20.31
C ARG A 145 63.47 -11.02 -20.85
N LYS A 146 63.31 -9.73 -20.59
CA LYS A 146 64.20 -8.69 -21.02
C LYS A 146 65.43 -8.54 -20.13
N GLY A 147 65.35 -8.95 -18.86
CA GLY A 147 66.43 -8.88 -17.89
C GLY A 147 67.29 -10.15 -17.80
N GLY A 148 66.94 -11.21 -18.53
CA GLY A 148 67.59 -12.52 -18.47
C GLY A 148 68.80 -12.66 -19.41
N TYR A 149 69.70 -11.75 -19.33
CA TYR A 149 71.01 -11.87 -20.02
C TYR A 149 72.03 -12.54 -19.11
#